data_e986c1d4335507b08d87e09f39071956
#
_entry.id   e986c1d4335507b08d87e09f39071956
#
_cell.length_a   1.000
_cell.length_b   1.000
_cell.length_c   1.000
_cell.angle_alpha   90.00
_cell.angle_beta   90.00
_cell.angle_gamma   90.00
#
_symmetry.space_group_name_H-M   'P 1'
#
loop_
_entity.id
_entity.type
_entity.pdbx_description
1 polymer ?
#
loop_
_entity_poly.entity_id
_entity_poly.type
_entity_poly.pdbx_seq_one_letter_code
_entity_poly.pdbx_strand_id
1 'polypeptide(L)'
;DPNKDSKYWSGFITNEELLVDKNFFKLLEKNGIIWGFVSGAESASAKFVLEKRLGLKSPPLISMGDAPDKPDPEGFIKLSKKLLGDKFGSSNIPIGYIGDTIADINTVINARKEIPSQKFISIGIAPPHLHLKSRLKERNSYEKKLQDAGADLILNSINELINVNLDLF
;
A
#
# COMPACT_ATOMS: atom_id res chain seq x y z
N ASP A 1 -20.86 8.49 9.00
CA ASP A 1 -22.17 7.86 8.74
C ASP A 1 -22.08 7.06 7.44
N PRO A 2 -22.06 5.71 7.49
CA PRO A 2 -21.92 4.85 6.33
C PRO A 2 -23.08 4.96 5.33
N ASN A 3 -24.15 5.64 5.67
CA ASN A 3 -25.33 5.81 4.86
C ASN A 3 -25.43 7.19 4.16
N LYS A 4 -24.44 8.06 4.32
CA LYS A 4 -24.41 9.32 3.58
C LYS A 4 -23.86 9.10 2.17
N ASP A 5 -24.66 9.47 1.18
CA ASP A 5 -24.24 9.49 -0.21
C ASP A 5 -22.90 10.25 -0.36
N SER A 6 -21.88 9.62 -0.91
CA SER A 6 -20.52 10.16 -1.05
C SER A 6 -20.46 11.50 -1.80
N LYS A 7 -21.55 11.88 -2.50
CA LYS A 7 -21.72 13.19 -3.14
C LYS A 7 -21.65 14.37 -2.20
N TYR A 8 -21.92 14.16 -0.91
CA TYR A 8 -21.99 15.21 0.11
C TYR A 8 -20.83 15.17 1.10
N TRP A 9 -19.83 14.32 0.86
CA TRP A 9 -18.67 14.27 1.73
C TRP A 9 -17.84 15.55 1.58
N SER A 10 -17.81 16.34 2.62
CA SER A 10 -16.89 17.47 2.79
C SER A 10 -15.96 17.18 3.96
N GLY A 11 -14.66 17.26 3.75
CA GLY A 11 -13.69 17.01 4.82
C GLY A 11 -12.31 16.63 4.30
N PHE A 12 -11.44 16.22 5.20
CA PHE A 12 -10.03 15.90 4.89
C PHE A 12 -9.86 14.88 3.76
N ILE A 13 -10.72 13.85 3.72
CA ILE A 13 -10.65 12.79 2.71
C ILE A 13 -10.83 13.30 1.26
N THR A 14 -11.52 14.44 1.07
CA THR A 14 -11.71 15.04 -0.27
C THR A 14 -10.51 15.83 -0.75
N ASN A 15 -9.69 16.36 0.17
CA ASN A 15 -8.61 17.30 -0.11
C ASN A 15 -7.23 16.76 0.25
N GLU A 16 -7.14 15.56 0.83
CA GLU A 16 -5.86 14.95 1.16
C GLU A 16 -5.04 14.74 -0.11
N GLU A 17 -3.74 15.09 -0.06
CA GLU A 17 -2.84 14.86 -1.18
C GLU A 17 -2.68 13.36 -1.45
N LEU A 18 -2.66 13.00 -2.73
CA LEU A 18 -2.41 11.64 -3.18
C LEU A 18 -0.98 11.55 -3.72
N LEU A 19 -0.28 10.48 -3.37
CA LEU A 19 1.09 10.22 -3.86
C LEU A 19 1.12 9.73 -5.31
N VAL A 20 -0.05 9.31 -5.84
CA VAL A 20 -0.20 8.74 -7.19
C VAL A 20 -1.44 9.29 -7.89
N ASP A 21 -1.43 9.16 -9.20
CA ASP A 21 -2.59 9.35 -10.08
C ASP A 21 -2.99 8.04 -10.79
N LYS A 22 -4.05 8.11 -11.58
CA LYS A 22 -4.54 6.96 -12.36
C LYS A 22 -3.50 6.42 -13.36
N ASN A 23 -2.61 7.27 -13.86
CA ASN A 23 -1.63 6.87 -14.88
C ASN A 23 -0.57 5.95 -14.28
N PHE A 24 -0.26 6.11 -12.99
CA PHE A 24 0.62 5.20 -12.26
C PHE A 24 0.13 3.75 -12.36
N PHE A 25 -1.17 3.49 -12.11
CA PHE A 25 -1.73 2.14 -12.17
C PHE A 25 -1.73 1.57 -13.58
N LYS A 26 -2.03 2.39 -14.60
CA LYS A 26 -1.89 1.97 -16.00
C LYS A 26 -0.46 1.58 -16.35
N LEU A 27 0.51 2.26 -15.77
CA LEU A 27 1.92 1.97 -15.98
C LEU A 27 2.33 0.66 -15.29
N LEU A 28 1.82 0.37 -14.10
CA LEU A 28 1.98 -0.94 -13.44
C LEU A 28 1.44 -2.06 -14.33
N GLU A 29 0.21 -1.93 -14.82
CA GLU A 29 -0.44 -2.91 -15.70
C GLU A 29 0.36 -3.13 -16.99
N LYS A 30 0.84 -2.05 -17.62
CA LYS A 30 1.69 -2.13 -18.82
C LYS A 30 2.97 -2.91 -18.58
N ASN A 31 3.52 -2.85 -17.36
CA ASN A 31 4.71 -3.61 -16.96
C ASN A 31 4.37 -5.00 -16.38
N GLY A 32 3.13 -5.46 -16.49
CA GLY A 32 2.71 -6.78 -16.01
C GLY A 32 2.64 -6.89 -14.48
N ILE A 33 2.61 -5.77 -13.77
CA ILE A 33 2.54 -5.72 -12.31
C ILE A 33 1.08 -5.77 -11.88
N ILE A 34 0.74 -6.77 -11.08
CA ILE A 34 -0.59 -6.92 -10.45
C ILE A 34 -0.58 -6.11 -9.16
N TRP A 35 -1.67 -5.40 -8.87
CA TRP A 35 -1.76 -4.53 -7.71
C TRP A 35 -3.11 -4.66 -6.98
N GLY A 36 -3.13 -4.22 -5.73
CA GLY A 36 -4.33 -4.15 -4.89
C GLY A 36 -4.07 -3.33 -3.64
N PHE A 37 -5.08 -3.17 -2.79
CA PHE A 37 -5.03 -2.30 -1.62
C PHE A 37 -5.41 -3.04 -0.34
N VAL A 38 -4.65 -2.78 0.72
CA VAL A 38 -5.00 -3.13 2.10
C VAL A 38 -5.10 -1.82 2.89
N SER A 39 -6.31 -1.45 3.28
CA SER A 39 -6.61 -0.18 3.93
C SER A 39 -7.16 -0.39 5.33
N GLY A 40 -6.65 0.37 6.31
CA GLY A 40 -7.26 0.49 7.64
C GLY A 40 -8.49 1.40 7.69
N ALA A 41 -8.88 2.01 6.56
CA ALA A 41 -10.09 2.82 6.49
C ALA A 41 -11.34 1.96 6.26
N GLU A 42 -12.48 2.48 6.70
CA GLU A 42 -13.79 1.89 6.37
C GLU A 42 -13.97 1.76 4.84
N SER A 43 -14.68 0.71 4.42
CA SER A 43 -14.88 0.38 3.01
C SER A 43 -15.39 1.55 2.18
N ALA A 44 -16.34 2.32 2.70
CA ALA A 44 -16.89 3.49 1.99
C ALA A 44 -15.82 4.58 1.77
N SER A 45 -15.01 4.86 2.78
CA SER A 45 -13.93 5.86 2.71
C SER A 45 -12.83 5.42 1.74
N ALA A 46 -12.39 4.16 1.85
CA ALA A 46 -11.38 3.61 0.94
C ALA A 46 -11.86 3.64 -0.52
N LYS A 47 -13.07 3.18 -0.80
CA LYS A 47 -13.67 3.22 -2.15
C LYS A 47 -13.83 4.64 -2.69
N PHE A 48 -14.20 5.60 -1.84
CA PHE A 48 -14.28 6.99 -2.27
C PHE A 48 -12.93 7.48 -2.81
N VAL A 49 -11.83 7.26 -2.09
CA VAL A 49 -10.50 7.64 -2.56
C VAL A 49 -10.13 6.90 -3.84
N LEU A 50 -10.27 5.59 -3.85
CA LEU A 50 -9.81 4.76 -4.96
C LEU A 50 -10.66 4.93 -6.23
N GLU A 51 -11.98 4.99 -6.10
CA GLU A 51 -12.89 5.03 -7.26
C GLU A 51 -13.22 6.46 -7.69
N LYS A 52 -13.48 7.37 -6.73
CA LYS A 52 -13.90 8.75 -7.07
C LYS A 52 -12.72 9.68 -7.31
N ARG A 53 -11.67 9.62 -6.45
CA ARG A 53 -10.53 10.52 -6.59
C ARG A 53 -9.48 9.97 -7.56
N LEU A 54 -9.11 8.69 -7.47
CA LEU A 54 -8.16 8.04 -8.37
C LEU A 54 -8.80 7.54 -9.67
N GLY A 55 -10.13 7.40 -9.73
CA GLY A 55 -10.83 6.93 -10.92
C GLY A 55 -10.57 5.46 -11.27
N LEU A 56 -10.21 4.64 -10.28
CA LEU A 56 -10.03 3.21 -10.46
C LEU A 56 -11.41 2.52 -10.54
N LYS A 57 -11.51 1.46 -11.32
CA LYS A 57 -12.77 0.71 -11.45
C LYS A 57 -12.70 -0.57 -10.62
N SER A 58 -13.48 -0.62 -9.53
CA SER A 58 -13.57 -1.78 -8.63
C SER A 58 -12.21 -2.39 -8.29
N PRO A 59 -11.26 -1.61 -7.74
CA PRO A 59 -9.91 -2.09 -7.46
C PRO A 59 -9.95 -3.20 -6.40
N PRO A 60 -9.03 -4.20 -6.48
CA PRO A 60 -8.89 -5.20 -5.44
C PRO A 60 -8.57 -4.53 -4.09
N LEU A 61 -9.42 -4.72 -3.11
CA LEU A 61 -9.36 -4.03 -1.82
C LEU A 61 -9.69 -5.00 -0.67
N ILE A 62 -8.92 -4.91 0.39
CA ILE A 62 -9.24 -5.34 1.75
C ILE A 62 -9.34 -4.06 2.58
N SER A 63 -10.47 -3.82 3.20
CA SER A 63 -10.77 -2.65 4.01
C SER A 63 -10.99 -3.03 5.48
N MET A 64 -11.16 -2.04 6.35
CA MET A 64 -11.51 -2.27 7.76
C MET A 64 -12.71 -3.22 7.87
N GLY A 65 -12.59 -4.23 8.73
CA GLY A 65 -13.62 -5.24 8.96
C GLY A 65 -13.57 -6.45 8.00
N ASP A 66 -12.81 -6.41 6.90
CA ASP A 66 -12.63 -7.56 6.01
C ASP A 66 -11.56 -8.55 6.51
N ALA A 67 -10.69 -8.09 7.41
CA ALA A 67 -9.63 -8.83 8.10
C ALA A 67 -9.25 -8.10 9.40
N PRO A 68 -8.46 -8.71 10.30
CA PRO A 68 -7.90 -8.03 11.46
C PRO A 68 -7.07 -6.81 11.07
N ASP A 69 -6.95 -5.84 11.99
CA ASP A 69 -6.20 -4.61 11.76
C ASP A 69 -4.69 -4.89 11.70
N LYS A 70 -3.99 -4.06 10.90
CA LYS A 70 -2.53 -4.05 10.86
C LYS A 70 -1.94 -3.78 12.26
N PRO A 71 -0.89 -4.49 12.69
CA PRO A 71 0.07 -5.27 11.90
C PRO A 71 -0.27 -6.76 11.68
N ASP A 72 -1.52 -7.18 11.88
CA ASP A 72 -1.93 -8.53 11.53
C ASP A 72 -1.79 -8.74 10.01
N PRO A 73 -1.13 -9.82 9.54
CA PRO A 73 -0.85 -10.00 8.12
C PRO A 73 -2.01 -10.64 7.33
N GLU A 74 -3.09 -11.06 7.99
CA GLU A 74 -4.17 -11.84 7.36
C GLU A 74 -4.75 -11.12 6.14
N GLY A 75 -5.05 -9.82 6.25
CA GLY A 75 -5.62 -9.04 5.15
C GLY A 75 -4.68 -8.96 3.95
N PHE A 76 -3.39 -8.77 4.20
CA PHE A 76 -2.37 -8.75 3.15
C PHE A 76 -2.19 -10.12 2.48
N ILE A 77 -2.10 -11.19 3.27
CA ILE A 77 -2.00 -12.57 2.77
C ILE A 77 -3.24 -12.94 1.95
N LYS A 78 -4.44 -12.64 2.45
CA LYS A 78 -5.72 -12.90 1.78
C LYS A 78 -5.80 -12.23 0.40
N LEU A 79 -5.42 -10.94 0.32
CA LEU A 79 -5.39 -10.22 -0.94
C LEU A 79 -4.34 -10.82 -1.89
N SER A 80 -3.15 -11.10 -1.40
CA SER A 80 -2.07 -11.69 -2.18
C SER A 80 -2.46 -13.04 -2.79
N LYS A 81 -3.08 -13.92 -2.00
CA LYS A 81 -3.66 -15.19 -2.48
C LYS A 81 -4.69 -14.98 -3.57
N LYS A 82 -5.60 -14.02 -3.37
CA LYS A 82 -6.63 -13.70 -4.35
C LYS A 82 -6.04 -13.22 -5.69
N LEU A 83 -4.98 -12.41 -5.65
CA LEU A 83 -4.37 -11.84 -6.84
C LEU A 83 -3.48 -12.83 -7.60
N LEU A 84 -2.75 -13.68 -6.88
CA LEU A 84 -1.79 -14.61 -7.48
C LEU A 84 -2.35 -16.01 -7.73
N GLY A 85 -3.45 -16.39 -7.09
CA GLY A 85 -4.01 -17.73 -7.22
C GLY A 85 -3.00 -18.82 -6.90
N ASP A 86 -2.86 -19.81 -7.77
CA ASP A 86 -1.95 -20.95 -7.61
C ASP A 86 -0.46 -20.57 -7.60
N LYS A 87 -0.12 -19.35 -8.01
CA LYS A 87 1.25 -18.84 -7.97
C LYS A 87 1.66 -18.30 -6.60
N PHE A 88 0.72 -18.13 -5.68
CA PHE A 88 1.02 -17.72 -4.31
C PHE A 88 1.77 -18.80 -3.57
N GLY A 89 2.68 -18.39 -2.69
CA GLY A 89 3.54 -19.33 -1.94
C GLY A 89 4.81 -19.74 -2.68
N SER A 90 5.07 -19.14 -3.85
CA SER A 90 6.31 -19.32 -4.61
C SER A 90 7.27 -18.16 -4.36
N SER A 91 8.53 -18.48 -4.08
CA SER A 91 9.58 -17.46 -3.94
C SER A 91 9.93 -16.76 -5.27
N ASN A 92 9.48 -17.30 -6.39
CA ASN A 92 9.80 -16.77 -7.73
C ASN A 92 8.97 -15.55 -8.12
N ILE A 93 7.91 -15.21 -7.36
CA ILE A 93 7.09 -14.03 -7.60
C ILE A 93 7.12 -13.18 -6.34
N PRO A 94 7.93 -12.12 -6.33
CA PRO A 94 7.99 -11.23 -5.18
C PRO A 94 6.71 -10.42 -5.04
N ILE A 95 6.29 -10.20 -3.80
CA ILE A 95 5.15 -9.35 -3.45
C ILE A 95 5.67 -8.17 -2.65
N GLY A 96 5.62 -6.97 -3.22
CA GLY A 96 5.92 -5.73 -2.51
C GLY A 96 4.68 -5.19 -1.77
N TYR A 97 4.85 -4.80 -0.53
CA TYR A 97 3.86 -4.03 0.22
C TYR A 97 4.40 -2.65 0.51
N ILE A 98 3.68 -1.63 0.01
CA ILE A 98 4.06 -0.23 0.20
C ILE A 98 3.19 0.38 1.29
N GLY A 99 3.81 0.92 2.30
CA GLY A 99 3.11 1.57 3.40
C GLY A 99 3.88 2.74 4.00
N ASP A 100 3.15 3.58 4.70
CA ASP A 100 3.69 4.80 5.31
C ASP A 100 3.74 4.73 6.84
N THR A 101 3.37 3.60 7.43
CA THR A 101 3.37 3.40 8.89
C THR A 101 4.25 2.23 9.32
N ILE A 102 4.68 2.26 10.59
CA ILE A 102 5.37 1.13 11.22
C ILE A 102 4.48 -0.13 11.24
N ALA A 103 3.17 0.04 11.36
CA ALA A 103 2.23 -1.07 11.31
C ALA A 103 2.24 -1.76 9.94
N ASP A 104 2.39 -1.02 8.83
CA ASP A 104 2.54 -1.57 7.48
C ASP A 104 3.83 -2.40 7.38
N ILE A 105 4.94 -1.88 7.88
CA ILE A 105 6.22 -2.61 7.87
C ILE A 105 6.10 -3.92 8.65
N ASN A 106 5.52 -3.85 9.85
CA ASN A 106 5.33 -5.03 10.70
C ASN A 106 4.35 -6.05 10.10
N THR A 107 3.36 -5.60 9.32
CA THR A 107 2.46 -6.49 8.56
C THR A 107 3.25 -7.42 7.64
N VAL A 108 4.24 -6.88 6.93
CA VAL A 108 5.10 -7.69 6.04
C VAL A 108 6.01 -8.63 6.84
N ILE A 109 6.60 -8.14 7.93
CA ILE A 109 7.45 -8.97 8.80
C ILE A 109 6.64 -10.16 9.35
N ASN A 110 5.40 -9.94 9.74
CA ASN A 110 4.51 -10.99 10.24
C ASN A 110 4.07 -11.93 9.12
N ALA A 111 3.78 -11.43 7.92
CA ALA A 111 3.46 -12.27 6.75
C ALA A 111 4.62 -13.23 6.39
N ARG A 112 5.88 -12.78 6.49
CA ARG A 112 7.06 -13.61 6.27
C ARG A 112 7.16 -14.77 7.27
N LYS A 113 6.73 -14.55 8.52
CA LYS A 113 6.71 -15.60 9.54
C LYS A 113 5.64 -16.65 9.25
N GLU A 114 4.47 -16.21 8.76
CA GLU A 114 3.36 -17.11 8.45
C GLU A 114 3.54 -17.89 7.16
N ILE A 115 4.10 -17.26 6.12
CA ILE A 115 4.30 -17.87 4.80
C ILE A 115 5.77 -17.73 4.37
N PRO A 116 6.69 -18.48 4.99
CA PRO A 116 8.12 -18.37 4.70
C PRO A 116 8.51 -18.72 3.24
N SER A 117 7.67 -19.49 2.55
CA SER A 117 7.87 -19.85 1.14
C SER A 117 7.59 -18.72 0.15
N GLN A 118 6.85 -17.68 0.58
CA GLN A 118 6.54 -16.54 -0.26
C GLN A 118 7.55 -15.41 -0.01
N LYS A 119 8.12 -14.89 -1.09
CA LYS A 119 8.97 -13.70 -1.03
C LYS A 119 8.11 -12.46 -0.85
N PHE A 120 8.17 -11.84 0.32
CA PHE A 120 7.52 -10.56 0.63
C PHE A 120 8.58 -9.47 0.80
N ILE A 121 8.30 -8.28 0.31
CA ILE A 121 9.20 -7.11 0.37
C ILE A 121 8.47 -5.96 1.03
N SER A 122 9.07 -5.42 2.08
CA SER A 122 8.53 -4.29 2.83
C SER A 122 9.10 -2.98 2.26
N ILE A 123 8.20 -2.13 1.76
CA ILE A 123 8.58 -0.88 1.10
C ILE A 123 7.96 0.28 1.90
N GLY A 124 8.81 1.12 2.46
CA GLY A 124 8.40 2.32 3.18
C GLY A 124 8.35 3.54 2.27
N ILE A 125 7.37 4.41 2.49
CA ILE A 125 7.29 5.73 1.88
C ILE A 125 6.77 6.72 2.92
N ALA A 126 7.31 7.94 2.97
CA ALA A 126 6.80 8.96 3.88
C ALA A 126 5.38 9.38 3.47
N PRO A 127 4.50 9.73 4.44
CA PRO A 127 3.14 10.17 4.13
C PRO A 127 3.14 11.48 3.33
N PRO A 128 2.07 11.77 2.56
CA PRO A 128 2.01 12.87 1.60
C PRO A 128 2.43 14.24 2.17
N HIS A 129 1.99 14.57 3.37
CA HIS A 129 2.27 15.87 4.00
C HIS A 129 3.75 16.10 4.32
N LEU A 130 4.60 15.07 4.32
CA LEU A 130 6.06 15.19 4.52
C LEU A 130 6.83 15.38 3.21
N HIS A 131 6.17 15.31 2.05
CA HIS A 131 6.82 15.51 0.74
C HIS A 131 7.02 17.00 0.37
N LEU A 132 6.57 17.93 1.20
CA LEU A 132 6.84 19.35 1.05
C LEU A 132 8.33 19.64 1.24
N LYS A 133 8.91 20.48 0.37
CA LYS A 133 10.34 20.85 0.45
C LYS A 133 10.75 21.43 1.81
N SER A 134 9.85 22.16 2.46
CA SER A 134 10.06 22.74 3.79
C SER A 134 10.15 21.69 4.91
N ARG A 135 9.71 20.45 4.66
CA ARG A 135 9.65 19.37 5.66
C ARG A 135 10.69 18.25 5.45
N LEU A 136 11.70 18.50 4.63
CA LEU A 136 12.71 17.48 4.27
C LEU A 136 13.38 16.86 5.50
N LYS A 137 13.71 17.65 6.53
CA LYS A 137 14.34 17.14 7.75
C LYS A 137 13.41 16.18 8.52
N GLU A 138 12.13 16.53 8.63
CA GLU A 138 11.13 15.69 9.27
C GLU A 138 10.90 14.41 8.47
N ARG A 139 10.84 14.53 7.16
CA ARG A 139 10.72 13.41 6.24
C ARG A 139 11.88 12.43 6.41
N ASN A 140 13.13 12.88 6.37
CA ASN A 140 14.30 12.02 6.55
C ASN A 140 14.27 11.28 7.89
N SER A 141 13.85 11.97 8.98
CA SER A 141 13.68 11.35 10.28
C SER A 141 12.58 10.29 10.29
N TYR A 142 11.49 10.52 9.55
CA TYR A 142 10.38 9.59 9.43
C TYR A 142 10.77 8.34 8.62
N GLU A 143 11.39 8.54 7.47
CA GLU A 143 11.91 7.46 6.61
C GLU A 143 12.90 6.57 7.35
N LYS A 144 13.78 7.17 8.18
CA LYS A 144 14.68 6.41 9.06
C LYS A 144 13.91 5.53 10.04
N LYS A 145 12.81 6.00 10.63
CA LYS A 145 11.98 5.18 11.52
C LYS A 145 11.37 3.98 10.80
N LEU A 146 10.92 4.14 9.55
CA LEU A 146 10.42 3.02 8.75
C LEU A 146 11.54 2.02 8.44
N GLN A 147 12.74 2.51 8.14
CA GLN A 147 13.91 1.67 7.91
C GLN A 147 14.32 0.90 9.18
N ASP A 148 14.37 1.60 10.32
CA ASP A 148 14.71 0.99 11.62
C ASP A 148 13.65 -0.04 12.07
N ALA A 149 12.38 0.11 11.62
CA ALA A 149 11.32 -0.86 11.83
C ALA A 149 11.42 -2.10 10.94
N GLY A 150 12.30 -2.11 9.94
CA GLY A 150 12.58 -3.26 9.09
C GLY A 150 12.07 -3.14 7.66
N ALA A 151 11.85 -1.94 7.13
CA ALA A 151 11.61 -1.75 5.70
C ALA A 151 12.84 -2.17 4.89
N ASP A 152 12.66 -3.00 3.87
CA ASP A 152 13.74 -3.42 2.98
C ASP A 152 14.16 -2.29 2.04
N LEU A 153 13.21 -1.43 1.68
CA LEU A 153 13.39 -0.32 0.76
C LEU A 153 12.60 0.91 1.25
N ILE A 154 13.21 2.08 1.09
CA ILE A 154 12.52 3.37 1.28
C ILE A 154 12.46 4.07 -0.08
N LEU A 155 11.24 4.47 -0.49
CA LEU A 155 11.03 5.23 -1.71
C LEU A 155 10.99 6.73 -1.41
N ASN A 156 11.73 7.52 -2.21
CA ASN A 156 11.59 8.98 -2.18
C ASN A 156 10.32 9.45 -2.93
N SER A 157 9.89 8.68 -3.90
CA SER A 157 8.67 8.90 -4.67
C SER A 157 8.08 7.55 -5.07
N ILE A 158 6.76 7.44 -5.04
CA ILE A 158 6.08 6.21 -5.46
C ILE A 158 6.37 5.85 -6.92
N ASN A 159 6.66 6.84 -7.76
CA ASN A 159 7.01 6.62 -9.17
C ASN A 159 8.33 5.86 -9.35
N GLU A 160 9.22 5.86 -8.35
CA GLU A 160 10.46 5.07 -8.37
C GLU A 160 10.18 3.57 -8.41
N LEU A 161 9.02 3.13 -7.91
CA LEU A 161 8.63 1.71 -7.85
C LEU A 161 8.75 1.01 -9.20
N ILE A 162 8.46 1.70 -10.29
CA ILE A 162 8.49 1.13 -11.65
C ILE A 162 9.90 0.70 -12.06
N ASN A 163 10.91 1.36 -11.49
CA ASN A 163 12.32 1.07 -11.76
C ASN A 163 12.94 0.13 -10.71
N VAL A 164 12.19 -0.26 -9.69
CA VAL A 164 12.67 -1.16 -8.65
C VAL A 164 12.62 -2.60 -9.15
N ASN A 165 13.78 -3.24 -9.18
CA ASN A 165 13.83 -4.67 -9.40
C ASN A 165 13.64 -5.41 -8.07
N LEU A 166 12.41 -5.90 -7.82
CA LEU A 166 12.07 -6.63 -6.61
C LEU A 166 12.75 -8.00 -6.49
N ASP A 167 13.34 -8.52 -7.56
CA ASP A 167 14.08 -9.79 -7.50
C ASP A 167 15.41 -9.65 -6.73
N LEU A 168 15.90 -8.43 -6.55
CA LEU A 168 17.16 -8.16 -5.84
C LEU A 168 17.03 -8.21 -4.29
N PHE A 169 15.83 -8.28 -3.74
CA PHE A 169 15.55 -8.37 -2.29
C PHE A 169 15.18 -9.82 -1.87
#